data_6332454f3713c966675a5d1a5ccaa96e
#
_entry.id   6332454f3713c966675a5d1a5ccaa96e
#
_cell.length_a   1.000
_cell.length_b   1.000
_cell.length_c   1.000
_cell.angle_alpha   90.00
_cell.angle_beta   90.00
_cell.angle_gamma   90.00
#
_symmetry.space_group_name_H-M   'P 1'
#
loop_
_entity.id
_entity.type
_entity.pdbx_description
1 polymer ?
#
loop_
_entity_poly.entity_id
_entity_poly.type
_entity_poly.pdbx_seq_one_letter_code
_entity_poly.pdbx_strand_id
1 'polypeptide(L)'
;MFILDNLTKTYFHRSEPVHALDAVRLTIPQGSFLAVTGGSGSGKTTLLLMLGGLIRPTSGTVTFKGADLFGLAPAQLAEYRNRTVGFVLQTFNLVPYLTALENVMVPMLLTATSATDRRNRAETLLTQMDLAHRMDFFPRELSIGQQQRVAIARALANDPKVILADEPTGNLDPSLASEILDILEGLNREDGRTVVMVTHNPQAARRAQTVLQLCEGRILAEESVAPDGDPETVGGAARRANESD
;
A
#
# COMPACT_ATOMS: atom_id res chain seq x y z
N MET A 1 7.39 -11.78 0.05
CA MET A 1 6.28 -12.54 -0.52
C MET A 1 5.18 -12.66 0.51
N PHE A 2 3.94 -12.30 0.13
CA PHE A 2 2.74 -12.59 0.91
C PHE A 2 2.04 -13.83 0.36
N ILE A 3 1.46 -14.61 1.26
CA ILE A 3 0.51 -15.69 0.92
C ILE A 3 -0.73 -15.48 1.77
N LEU A 4 -1.88 -15.35 1.12
CA LEU A 4 -3.19 -15.27 1.73
C LEU A 4 -3.89 -16.60 1.47
N ASP A 5 -4.33 -17.26 2.53
CA ASP A 5 -5.05 -18.53 2.40
C ASP A 5 -6.41 -18.45 3.07
N ASN A 6 -7.47 -18.60 2.26
CA ASN A 6 -8.87 -18.51 2.67
C ASN A 6 -9.17 -17.28 3.54
N LEU A 7 -8.56 -16.13 3.21
CA LEU A 7 -8.64 -14.93 4.00
C LEU A 7 -10.04 -14.34 3.98
N THR A 8 -10.67 -14.30 5.15
CA THR A 8 -12.04 -13.78 5.32
C THR A 8 -12.06 -12.65 6.35
N LYS A 9 -12.82 -11.60 6.06
CA LYS A 9 -13.15 -10.54 7.00
C LYS A 9 -14.62 -10.22 6.98
N THR A 10 -15.26 -10.42 8.12
CA THR A 10 -16.67 -10.10 8.34
C THR A 10 -16.76 -8.95 9.35
N TYR A 11 -17.49 -7.92 8.98
CA TYR A 11 -17.96 -6.87 9.90
C TYR A 11 -19.44 -7.10 10.19
N PHE A 12 -19.90 -6.58 11.31
CA PHE A 12 -21.32 -6.65 11.67
C PHE A 12 -21.90 -5.24 11.66
N HIS A 13 -22.96 -5.05 10.87
CA HIS A 13 -23.76 -3.84 10.87
C HIS A 13 -25.17 -4.18 11.36
N ARG A 14 -25.59 -3.62 12.52
CA ARG A 14 -26.89 -3.92 13.16
C ARG A 14 -27.22 -5.42 13.21
N SER A 15 -26.22 -6.25 13.58
CA SER A 15 -26.28 -7.72 13.63
C SER A 15 -26.29 -8.43 12.27
N GLU A 16 -26.27 -7.73 11.16
CA GLU A 16 -26.13 -8.35 9.83
C GLU A 16 -24.64 -8.50 9.47
N PRO A 17 -24.20 -9.69 9.04
CA PRO A 17 -22.82 -9.89 8.62
C PRO A 17 -22.57 -9.26 7.24
N VAL A 18 -21.50 -8.48 7.13
CA VAL A 18 -21.00 -7.94 5.88
C VAL A 18 -19.61 -8.52 5.62
N HIS A 19 -19.49 -9.33 4.59
CA HIS A 19 -18.22 -9.95 4.20
C HIS A 19 -17.41 -8.94 3.38
N ALA A 20 -16.46 -8.27 4.03
CA ALA A 20 -15.54 -7.36 3.33
C ALA A 20 -14.48 -8.13 2.52
N LEU A 21 -14.08 -9.32 2.98
CA LEU A 21 -13.31 -10.30 2.23
C LEU A 21 -13.93 -11.68 2.47
N ASP A 22 -13.99 -12.50 1.44
CA ASP A 22 -14.62 -13.84 1.47
C ASP A 22 -13.69 -14.87 0.80
N ALA A 23 -13.06 -15.72 1.65
CA ALA A 23 -12.18 -16.80 1.27
C ALA A 23 -11.10 -16.44 0.23
N VAL A 24 -10.52 -15.24 0.32
CA VAL A 24 -9.52 -14.75 -0.63
C VAL A 24 -8.26 -15.61 -0.55
N ARG A 25 -7.81 -16.08 -1.72
CA ARG A 25 -6.51 -16.74 -1.92
C ARG A 25 -5.69 -15.91 -2.88
N LEU A 26 -4.49 -15.49 -2.46
CA LEU A 26 -3.62 -14.64 -3.24
C LEU A 26 -2.17 -14.86 -2.85
N THR A 27 -1.29 -14.88 -3.84
CA THR A 27 0.15 -14.82 -3.62
C THR A 27 0.68 -13.52 -4.22
N ILE A 28 1.37 -12.70 -3.42
CA ILE A 28 2.02 -11.47 -3.88
C ILE A 28 3.52 -11.71 -3.82
N PRO A 29 4.20 -11.83 -4.97
CA PRO A 29 5.65 -12.03 -5.02
C PRO A 29 6.42 -10.86 -4.38
N GLN A 30 7.60 -11.13 -3.88
CA GLN A 30 8.50 -10.05 -3.42
C GLN A 30 8.97 -9.25 -4.65
N GLY A 31 8.99 -7.92 -4.51
CA GLY A 31 9.41 -7.02 -5.59
C GLY A 31 8.36 -6.85 -6.70
N SER A 32 7.13 -7.37 -6.56
CA SER A 32 6.06 -7.13 -7.53
C SER A 32 5.36 -5.79 -7.28
N PHE A 33 4.77 -5.25 -8.35
CA PHE A 33 3.83 -4.15 -8.27
C PHE A 33 2.43 -4.67 -8.61
N LEU A 34 1.57 -4.73 -7.62
CA LEU A 34 0.17 -5.17 -7.72
C LEU A 34 -0.77 -3.98 -7.59
N ALA A 35 -1.68 -3.80 -8.53
CA ALA A 35 -2.83 -2.92 -8.39
C ALA A 35 -4.09 -3.72 -8.05
N VAL A 36 -4.83 -3.29 -7.04
CA VAL A 36 -6.13 -3.87 -6.67
C VAL A 36 -7.23 -2.88 -7.03
N THR A 37 -8.10 -3.29 -7.95
CA THR A 37 -9.22 -2.49 -8.47
C THR A 37 -10.56 -3.04 -7.99
N GLY A 38 -11.62 -2.26 -8.15
CA GLY A 38 -12.99 -2.68 -7.80
C GLY A 38 -13.85 -1.51 -7.33
N GLY A 39 -15.14 -1.73 -7.23
CA GLY A 39 -16.11 -0.73 -6.77
C GLY A 39 -15.92 -0.30 -5.31
N SER A 40 -16.63 0.74 -4.90
CA SER A 40 -16.69 1.11 -3.47
C SER A 40 -17.26 -0.05 -2.64
N GLY A 41 -16.67 -0.31 -1.47
CA GLY A 41 -17.09 -1.42 -0.61
C GLY A 41 -16.65 -2.81 -1.05
N SER A 42 -15.88 -2.96 -2.14
CA SER A 42 -15.44 -4.29 -2.60
C SER A 42 -14.40 -5.00 -1.71
N GLY A 43 -13.88 -4.33 -0.67
CA GLY A 43 -12.93 -4.91 0.28
C GLY A 43 -11.45 -4.49 0.10
N LYS A 44 -11.13 -3.64 -0.87
CA LYS A 44 -9.75 -3.23 -1.22
C LYS A 44 -8.96 -2.67 -0.03
N THR A 45 -9.49 -1.65 0.62
CA THR A 45 -8.86 -1.05 1.82
C THR A 45 -8.73 -2.06 2.95
N THR A 46 -9.73 -2.95 3.13
CA THR A 46 -9.65 -4.03 4.12
C THR A 46 -8.49 -4.97 3.82
N LEU A 47 -8.32 -5.39 2.56
CA LEU A 47 -7.18 -6.19 2.12
C LEU A 47 -5.85 -5.50 2.43
N LEU A 48 -5.72 -4.23 2.04
CA LEU A 48 -4.53 -3.42 2.27
C LEU A 48 -4.17 -3.33 3.78
N LEU A 49 -5.16 -3.04 4.62
CA LEU A 49 -4.96 -2.93 6.07
C LEU A 49 -4.58 -4.28 6.72
N MET A 50 -5.04 -5.41 6.17
CA MET A 50 -4.61 -6.73 6.62
C MET A 50 -3.17 -7.03 6.22
N LEU A 51 -2.78 -6.74 4.98
CA LEU A 51 -1.38 -6.85 4.54
C LEU A 51 -0.45 -6.01 5.42
N GLY A 52 -0.93 -4.85 5.86
CA GLY A 52 -0.20 -3.97 6.78
C GLY A 52 -0.25 -4.39 8.25
N GLY A 53 -0.93 -5.47 8.61
CA GLY A 53 -1.04 -5.95 10.00
C GLY A 53 -1.85 -5.02 10.92
N LEU A 54 -2.75 -4.20 10.36
CA LEU A 54 -3.58 -3.26 11.11
C LEU A 54 -4.93 -3.85 11.52
N ILE A 55 -5.48 -4.76 10.70
CA ILE A 55 -6.77 -5.40 10.95
C ILE A 55 -6.59 -6.92 10.92
N ARG A 56 -7.07 -7.61 11.95
CA ARG A 56 -7.06 -9.07 12.01
C ARG A 56 -8.14 -9.68 11.12
N PRO A 57 -7.89 -10.82 10.44
CA PRO A 57 -8.92 -11.58 9.76
C PRO A 57 -9.95 -12.15 10.73
N THR A 58 -11.12 -12.46 10.23
CA THR A 58 -12.13 -13.27 10.94
C THR A 58 -11.76 -14.75 10.87
N SER A 59 -11.24 -15.19 9.71
CA SER A 59 -10.67 -16.53 9.48
C SER A 59 -9.66 -16.51 8.34
N GLY A 60 -8.93 -17.60 8.15
CA GLY A 60 -7.82 -17.67 7.20
C GLY A 60 -6.54 -17.02 7.74
N THR A 61 -5.50 -16.95 6.91
CA THR A 61 -4.17 -16.49 7.31
C THR A 61 -3.58 -15.50 6.33
N VAL A 62 -2.72 -14.61 6.83
CA VAL A 62 -1.84 -13.76 6.04
C VAL A 62 -0.40 -14.08 6.45
N THR A 63 0.32 -14.71 5.56
CA THR A 63 1.72 -15.08 5.77
C THR A 63 2.64 -14.12 5.05
N PHE A 64 3.64 -13.59 5.73
CA PHE A 64 4.72 -12.78 5.15
C PHE A 64 6.06 -13.45 5.40
N LYS A 65 6.80 -13.78 4.32
CA LYS A 65 8.10 -14.50 4.37
C LYS A 65 8.06 -15.77 5.24
N GLY A 66 6.96 -16.51 5.19
CA GLY A 66 6.77 -17.76 5.93
C GLY A 66 6.24 -17.61 7.36
N ALA A 67 6.09 -16.39 7.89
CA ALA A 67 5.51 -16.14 9.21
C ALA A 67 4.05 -15.68 9.09
N ASP A 68 3.14 -16.30 9.86
CA ASP A 68 1.77 -15.80 9.98
C ASP A 68 1.78 -14.49 10.76
N LEU A 69 1.35 -13.39 10.10
CA LEU A 69 1.38 -12.04 10.69
C LEU A 69 0.54 -11.95 11.98
N PHE A 70 -0.59 -12.63 12.01
CA PHE A 70 -1.54 -12.53 13.13
C PHE A 70 -1.29 -13.56 14.23
N GLY A 71 -0.37 -14.51 13.98
CA GLY A 71 0.24 -15.38 14.98
C GLY A 71 1.40 -14.72 15.75
N LEU A 72 1.93 -13.58 15.25
CA LEU A 72 3.01 -12.85 15.90
C LEU A 72 2.57 -12.25 17.24
N ALA A 73 3.50 -12.14 18.18
CA ALA A 73 3.30 -11.37 19.41
C ALA A 73 3.06 -9.88 19.07
N PRO A 74 2.30 -9.13 19.89
CA PRO A 74 1.98 -7.72 19.62
C PRO A 74 3.19 -6.83 19.32
N ALA A 75 4.31 -7.04 20.02
CA ALA A 75 5.56 -6.30 19.79
C ALA A 75 6.17 -6.61 18.41
N GLN A 76 6.19 -7.87 18.00
CA GLN A 76 6.69 -8.28 16.70
C GLN A 76 5.82 -7.75 15.54
N LEU A 77 4.49 -7.75 15.72
CA LEU A 77 3.57 -7.17 14.75
C LEU A 77 3.73 -5.65 14.66
N ALA A 78 4.03 -4.98 15.78
CA ALA A 78 4.34 -3.55 15.78
C ALA A 78 5.66 -3.26 15.07
N GLU A 79 6.69 -4.08 15.28
CA GLU A 79 7.96 -4.00 14.55
C GLU A 79 7.78 -4.24 13.05
N TYR A 80 6.99 -5.24 12.66
CA TYR A 80 6.62 -5.48 11.26
C TYR A 80 6.02 -4.22 10.61
N ARG A 81 5.01 -3.60 11.24
CA ARG A 81 4.39 -2.36 10.75
C ARG A 81 5.39 -1.23 10.63
N ASN A 82 6.30 -1.09 11.60
CA ASN A 82 7.21 0.04 11.64
C ASN A 82 8.39 -0.10 10.67
N ARG A 83 8.93 -1.33 10.50
CA ARG A 83 10.15 -1.57 9.73
C ARG A 83 9.93 -2.16 8.34
N THR A 84 8.81 -2.87 8.15
CA THR A 84 8.58 -3.60 6.90
C THR A 84 7.62 -2.89 5.97
N VAL A 85 6.68 -2.13 6.52
CA VAL A 85 5.57 -1.54 5.76
C VAL A 85 5.64 -0.02 5.78
N GLY A 86 5.55 0.59 4.59
CA GLY A 86 5.27 2.02 4.41
C GLY A 86 3.85 2.20 3.89
N PHE A 87 3.06 3.06 4.56
CA PHE A 87 1.71 3.39 4.14
C PHE A 87 1.67 4.74 3.42
N VAL A 88 1.04 4.76 2.24
CA VAL A 88 0.68 5.96 1.48
C VAL A 88 -0.83 5.99 1.38
N LEU A 89 -1.48 6.98 2.01
CA LEU A 89 -2.93 7.04 2.15
C LEU A 89 -3.51 8.20 1.35
N GLN A 90 -4.74 8.06 0.88
CA GLN A 90 -5.48 9.07 0.11
C GLN A 90 -5.57 10.43 0.82
N THR A 91 -5.73 10.46 2.13
CA THR A 91 -5.86 11.68 2.94
C THR A 91 -4.54 12.15 3.56
N PHE A 92 -3.39 11.67 3.05
CA PHE A 92 -2.02 11.97 3.50
C PHE A 92 -1.76 11.68 4.98
N ASN A 93 -2.71 11.93 5.88
CA ASN A 93 -2.64 11.77 7.34
C ASN A 93 -1.36 12.38 7.94
N LEU A 94 -0.98 13.57 7.44
CA LEU A 94 0.10 14.34 8.03
C LEU A 94 -0.38 14.94 9.36
N VAL A 95 0.52 14.98 10.32
CA VAL A 95 0.27 15.62 11.61
C VAL A 95 0.29 17.14 11.40
N PRO A 96 -0.84 17.87 11.59
CA PRO A 96 -1.00 19.24 11.08
C PRO A 96 -0.15 20.28 11.81
N TYR A 97 0.34 19.97 13.00
CA TYR A 97 1.18 20.83 13.84
C TYR A 97 2.67 20.45 13.82
N LEU A 98 3.06 19.50 12.96
CA LEU A 98 4.44 19.14 12.67
C LEU A 98 4.81 19.66 11.28
N THR A 99 6.04 20.10 11.11
CA THR A 99 6.61 20.48 9.81
C THR A 99 6.71 19.26 8.87
N ALA A 100 7.02 19.47 7.59
CA ALA A 100 7.30 18.40 6.64
C ALA A 100 8.42 17.48 7.15
N LEU A 101 9.52 18.06 7.62
CA LEU A 101 10.66 17.34 8.19
C LEU A 101 10.24 16.48 9.40
N GLU A 102 9.53 17.08 10.34
CA GLU A 102 9.08 16.40 11.54
C GLU A 102 8.09 15.27 11.24
N ASN A 103 7.17 15.47 10.27
CA ASN A 103 6.26 14.42 9.80
C ASN A 103 7.02 13.20 9.28
N VAL A 104 8.10 13.40 8.51
CA VAL A 104 8.93 12.30 8.01
C VAL A 104 9.71 11.62 9.14
N MET A 105 10.08 12.36 10.19
CA MET A 105 10.78 11.80 11.35
C MET A 105 9.91 10.91 12.25
N VAL A 106 8.57 11.09 12.27
CA VAL A 106 7.65 10.38 13.19
C VAL A 106 7.86 8.87 13.25
N PRO A 107 7.91 8.12 12.12
CA PRO A 107 8.08 6.66 12.18
C PRO A 107 9.40 6.23 12.82
N MET A 108 10.43 7.05 12.72
CA MET A 108 11.78 6.75 13.24
C MET A 108 11.90 6.98 14.75
N LEU A 109 10.91 7.63 15.39
CA LEU A 109 10.89 7.81 16.86
C LEU A 109 10.76 6.49 17.62
N LEU A 110 10.22 5.46 16.97
CA LEU A 110 10.06 4.12 17.55
C LEU A 110 11.25 3.20 17.28
N THR A 111 12.34 3.73 16.74
CA THR A 111 13.57 2.99 16.47
C THR A 111 14.71 3.46 17.36
N ALA A 112 15.79 2.68 17.45
CA ALA A 112 16.99 3.04 18.21
C ALA A 112 17.89 4.07 17.48
N THR A 113 17.38 4.73 16.44
CA THR A 113 18.12 5.71 15.62
C THR A 113 18.34 7.01 16.40
N SER A 114 19.53 7.61 16.31
CA SER A 114 19.84 8.87 16.97
C SER A 114 19.01 10.03 16.40
N ALA A 115 18.84 11.11 17.15
CA ALA A 115 18.12 12.30 16.68
C ALA A 115 18.75 12.90 15.41
N THR A 116 20.09 12.93 15.34
CA THR A 116 20.85 13.42 14.20
C THR A 116 20.61 12.53 12.98
N ASP A 117 20.68 11.21 13.11
CA ASP A 117 20.47 10.28 11.99
C ASP A 117 19.04 10.34 11.46
N ARG A 118 18.06 10.46 12.36
CA ARG A 118 16.64 10.66 11.96
C ARG A 118 16.47 11.93 11.12
N ARG A 119 17.09 13.02 11.57
CA ARG A 119 17.03 14.29 10.85
C ARG A 119 17.69 14.16 9.47
N ASN A 120 18.93 13.68 9.41
CA ASN A 120 19.66 13.49 8.16
C ASN A 120 18.89 12.59 7.17
N ARG A 121 18.28 11.51 7.67
CA ARG A 121 17.46 10.61 6.86
C ARG A 121 16.22 11.32 6.32
N ALA A 122 15.53 12.09 7.14
CA ALA A 122 14.34 12.83 6.72
C ALA A 122 14.68 13.94 5.70
N GLU A 123 15.78 14.68 5.89
CA GLU A 123 16.29 15.66 4.94
C GLU A 123 16.63 15.02 3.59
N THR A 124 17.30 13.87 3.60
CA THR A 124 17.60 13.10 2.39
C THR A 124 16.33 12.72 1.63
N LEU A 125 15.34 12.15 2.33
CA LEU A 125 14.08 11.73 1.73
C LEU A 125 13.28 12.90 1.15
N LEU A 126 13.20 14.02 1.86
CA LEU A 126 12.54 15.23 1.36
C LEU A 126 13.26 15.81 0.15
N THR A 127 14.59 15.76 0.11
CA THR A 127 15.37 16.18 -1.05
C THR A 127 15.08 15.29 -2.27
N GLN A 128 15.01 13.96 -2.08
CA GLN A 128 14.62 13.02 -3.14
C GLN A 128 13.20 13.27 -3.68
N MET A 129 12.31 13.85 -2.85
CA MET A 129 10.95 14.22 -3.21
C MET A 129 10.84 15.66 -3.76
N ASP A 130 11.98 16.34 -4.02
CA ASP A 130 12.02 17.72 -4.48
C ASP A 130 11.40 18.73 -3.49
N LEU A 131 11.54 18.44 -2.18
CA LEU A 131 11.01 19.27 -1.09
C LEU A 131 12.09 19.84 -0.16
N ALA A 132 13.36 19.90 -0.60
CA ALA A 132 14.46 20.44 0.19
C ALA A 132 14.17 21.88 0.70
N HIS A 133 13.49 22.69 -0.12
CA HIS A 133 13.13 24.07 0.16
C HIS A 133 11.82 24.23 0.97
N ARG A 134 11.18 23.11 1.38
CA ARG A 134 9.90 23.07 2.09
C ARG A 134 9.94 22.30 3.41
N MET A 135 11.11 21.95 3.92
CA MET A 135 11.29 21.10 5.10
C MET A 135 10.64 21.68 6.36
N ASP A 136 10.69 23.00 6.53
CA ASP A 136 10.17 23.70 7.71
C ASP A 136 8.71 24.15 7.57
N PHE A 137 8.04 23.80 6.47
CA PHE A 137 6.65 24.16 6.21
C PHE A 137 5.69 23.19 6.89
N PHE A 138 4.58 23.72 7.42
CA PHE A 138 3.49 22.93 7.94
C PHE A 138 2.59 22.39 6.81
N PRO A 139 1.85 21.30 7.01
CA PRO A 139 0.97 20.75 5.98
C PRO A 139 0.03 21.77 5.33
N ARG A 140 -0.53 22.70 6.08
CA ARG A 140 -1.43 23.77 5.58
C ARG A 140 -0.75 24.75 4.61
N GLU A 141 0.57 24.80 4.60
CA GLU A 141 1.38 25.70 3.78
C GLU A 141 1.90 25.00 2.51
N LEU A 142 1.62 23.70 2.39
CA LEU A 142 2.02 22.84 1.27
C LEU A 142 0.86 22.62 0.31
N SER A 143 1.14 22.59 -0.99
CA SER A 143 0.15 22.13 -1.98
C SER A 143 -0.23 20.67 -1.75
N ILE A 144 -1.36 20.22 -2.32
CA ILE A 144 -1.83 18.84 -2.23
C ILE A 144 -0.77 17.85 -2.71
N GLY A 145 -0.12 18.11 -3.85
CA GLY A 145 0.98 17.29 -4.37
C GLY A 145 2.21 17.26 -3.46
N GLN A 146 2.57 18.42 -2.84
CA GLN A 146 3.65 18.48 -1.87
C GLN A 146 3.31 17.67 -0.60
N GLN A 147 2.09 17.75 -0.11
CA GLN A 147 1.64 16.93 1.03
C GLN A 147 1.72 15.43 0.74
N GLN A 148 1.36 15.02 -0.49
CA GLN A 148 1.49 13.62 -0.91
C GLN A 148 2.95 13.18 -0.97
N ARG A 149 3.85 14.00 -1.49
CA ARG A 149 5.29 13.72 -1.51
C ARG A 149 5.88 13.63 -0.09
N VAL A 150 5.44 14.47 0.86
CA VAL A 150 5.79 14.34 2.29
C VAL A 150 5.28 13.01 2.86
N ALA A 151 4.05 12.60 2.53
CA ALA A 151 3.48 11.32 2.99
C ALA A 151 4.27 10.12 2.44
N ILE A 152 4.73 10.18 1.18
CA ILE A 152 5.61 9.15 0.60
C ILE A 152 6.98 9.16 1.29
N ALA A 153 7.61 10.32 1.48
CA ALA A 153 8.86 10.43 2.22
C ALA A 153 8.75 9.82 3.63
N ARG A 154 7.65 10.10 4.34
CA ARG A 154 7.35 9.51 5.64
C ARG A 154 7.19 7.98 5.56
N ALA A 155 6.51 7.48 4.54
CA ALA A 155 6.37 6.03 4.33
C ALA A 155 7.72 5.34 4.14
N LEU A 156 8.72 6.03 3.56
CA LEU A 156 10.07 5.52 3.29
C LEU A 156 11.06 5.69 4.46
N ALA A 157 10.66 6.34 5.56
CA ALA A 157 11.54 6.74 6.65
C ALA A 157 12.38 5.58 7.22
N ASN A 158 11.76 4.43 7.47
CA ASN A 158 12.40 3.23 8.03
C ASN A 158 12.83 2.19 6.97
N ASP A 159 13.02 2.60 5.72
CA ASP A 159 13.44 1.74 4.60
C ASP A 159 12.55 0.48 4.44
N PRO A 160 11.22 0.62 4.29
CA PRO A 160 10.30 -0.51 4.22
C PRO A 160 10.53 -1.35 2.97
N LYS A 161 10.22 -2.66 3.07
CA LYS A 161 10.28 -3.58 1.92
C LYS A 161 8.96 -3.66 1.16
N VAL A 162 7.89 -3.16 1.77
CA VAL A 162 6.54 -3.16 1.22
C VAL A 162 5.96 -1.75 1.29
N ILE A 163 5.42 -1.27 0.19
CA ILE A 163 4.63 -0.03 0.14
C ILE A 163 3.17 -0.40 -0.09
N LEU A 164 2.32 0.03 0.81
CA LEU A 164 0.86 -0.14 0.73
C LEU A 164 0.23 1.23 0.45
N ALA A 165 -0.31 1.41 -0.76
CA ALA A 165 -0.85 2.67 -1.22
C ALA A 165 -2.38 2.58 -1.40
N ASP A 166 -3.14 3.33 -0.62
CA ASP A 166 -4.60 3.40 -0.71
C ASP A 166 -5.00 4.67 -1.45
N GLU A 167 -5.47 4.54 -2.70
CA GLU A 167 -5.88 5.65 -3.60
C GLU A 167 -4.84 6.79 -3.64
N PRO A 168 -3.56 6.51 -3.92
CA PRO A 168 -2.47 7.48 -3.73
C PRO A 168 -2.57 8.71 -4.65
N THR A 169 -3.42 8.66 -5.66
CA THR A 169 -3.65 9.73 -6.65
C THR A 169 -5.08 10.26 -6.67
N GLY A 170 -5.95 9.78 -5.77
CA GLY A 170 -7.38 10.06 -5.81
C GLY A 170 -7.78 11.54 -5.67
N ASN A 171 -6.92 12.37 -5.06
CA ASN A 171 -7.17 13.80 -4.83
C ASN A 171 -6.26 14.72 -5.66
N LEU A 172 -5.57 14.16 -6.67
CA LEU A 172 -4.58 14.88 -7.47
C LEU A 172 -5.11 15.14 -8.89
N ASP A 173 -4.67 16.25 -9.49
CA ASP A 173 -4.84 16.44 -10.92
C ASP A 173 -4.01 15.43 -11.73
N PRO A 174 -4.31 15.22 -13.03
CA PRO A 174 -3.66 14.19 -13.84
C PRO A 174 -2.13 14.30 -13.93
N SER A 175 -1.57 15.51 -13.92
CA SER A 175 -0.12 15.73 -13.98
C SER A 175 0.56 15.27 -12.70
N LEU A 176 0.07 15.76 -11.55
CA LEU A 176 0.58 15.36 -10.23
C LEU A 176 0.35 13.86 -9.97
N ALA A 177 -0.79 13.32 -10.43
CA ALA A 177 -1.06 11.88 -10.33
C ALA A 177 0.01 11.05 -11.06
N SER A 178 0.41 11.47 -12.29
CA SER A 178 1.48 10.79 -13.02
C SER A 178 2.80 10.83 -12.28
N GLU A 179 3.18 11.99 -11.72
CA GLU A 179 4.42 12.12 -10.94
C GLU A 179 4.45 11.20 -9.71
N ILE A 180 3.33 11.06 -9.00
CA ILE A 180 3.23 10.16 -7.85
C ILE A 180 3.32 8.70 -8.28
N LEU A 181 2.72 8.34 -9.42
CA LEU A 181 2.84 6.98 -9.97
C LEU A 181 4.27 6.70 -10.43
N ASP A 182 4.97 7.66 -11.04
CA ASP A 182 6.38 7.52 -11.42
C ASP A 182 7.26 7.24 -10.19
N ILE A 183 7.00 7.92 -9.07
CA ILE A 183 7.70 7.64 -7.80
C ILE A 183 7.44 6.20 -7.34
N LEU A 184 6.18 5.74 -7.34
CA LEU A 184 5.83 4.38 -6.92
C LEU A 184 6.45 3.31 -7.83
N GLU A 185 6.49 3.56 -9.14
CA GLU A 185 7.19 2.69 -10.10
C GLU A 185 8.70 2.65 -9.85
N GLY A 186 9.33 3.79 -9.61
CA GLY A 186 10.75 3.86 -9.26
C GLY A 186 11.06 3.04 -8.01
N LEU A 187 10.26 3.17 -6.95
CA LEU A 187 10.39 2.38 -5.73
C LEU A 187 10.28 0.87 -5.98
N ASN A 188 9.48 0.46 -6.97
CA ASN A 188 9.39 -0.96 -7.35
C ASN A 188 10.55 -1.39 -8.24
N ARG A 189 10.81 -0.68 -9.36
CA ARG A 189 11.75 -1.10 -10.40
C ARG A 189 13.21 -0.94 -10.00
N GLU A 190 13.54 0.17 -9.32
CA GLU A 190 14.92 0.54 -8.98
C GLU A 190 15.30 0.01 -7.58
N ASP A 191 14.41 0.19 -6.59
CA ASP A 191 14.66 -0.23 -5.21
C ASP A 191 14.22 -1.68 -4.92
N GLY A 192 13.51 -2.35 -5.83
CA GLY A 192 13.03 -3.72 -5.66
C GLY A 192 11.97 -3.90 -4.57
N ARG A 193 11.25 -2.82 -4.20
CA ARG A 193 10.21 -2.87 -3.18
C ARG A 193 8.94 -3.52 -3.73
N THR A 194 8.25 -4.26 -2.89
CA THR A 194 6.90 -4.73 -3.21
C THR A 194 5.93 -3.56 -3.06
N VAL A 195 5.15 -3.25 -4.09
CA VAL A 195 4.13 -2.21 -4.07
C VAL A 195 2.76 -2.85 -4.23
N VAL A 196 1.84 -2.56 -3.31
CA VAL A 196 0.42 -2.92 -3.43
C VAL A 196 -0.38 -1.63 -3.43
N MET A 197 -0.98 -1.30 -4.56
CA MET A 197 -1.76 -0.09 -4.74
C MET A 197 -3.23 -0.43 -4.90
N VAL A 198 -4.08 0.19 -4.11
CA VAL A 198 -5.53 0.18 -4.30
C VAL A 198 -5.92 1.40 -5.10
N THR A 199 -6.69 1.23 -6.15
CA THR A 199 -7.20 2.34 -6.95
C THR A 199 -8.48 1.99 -7.68
N HIS A 200 -9.32 2.98 -7.93
CA HIS A 200 -10.46 2.89 -8.85
C HIS A 200 -10.15 3.51 -10.22
N ASN A 201 -8.95 4.11 -10.39
CA ASN A 201 -8.50 4.70 -11.65
C ASN A 201 -7.83 3.65 -12.54
N PRO A 202 -8.41 3.30 -13.72
CA PRO A 202 -7.83 2.29 -14.62
C PRO A 202 -6.45 2.69 -15.16
N GLN A 203 -6.18 3.98 -15.37
CA GLN A 203 -4.88 4.44 -15.85
C GLN A 203 -3.78 4.24 -14.80
N ALA A 204 -4.11 4.53 -13.52
CA ALA A 204 -3.20 4.23 -12.42
C ALA A 204 -2.95 2.72 -12.28
N ALA A 205 -4.01 1.91 -12.41
CA ALA A 205 -3.88 0.45 -12.31
C ALA A 205 -2.94 -0.16 -13.36
N ARG A 206 -2.95 0.38 -14.59
CA ARG A 206 -2.08 -0.08 -15.69
C ARG A 206 -0.59 0.17 -15.46
N ARG A 207 -0.21 0.99 -14.47
CA ARG A 207 1.18 1.19 -14.07
C ARG A 207 1.76 -0.01 -13.29
N ALA A 208 0.90 -0.88 -12.78
CA ALA A 208 1.31 -2.09 -12.06
C ALA A 208 1.59 -3.24 -13.04
N GLN A 209 2.42 -4.19 -12.60
CA GLN A 209 2.72 -5.42 -13.34
C GLN A 209 1.55 -6.40 -13.36
N THR A 210 0.73 -6.35 -12.34
CA THR A 210 -0.45 -7.20 -12.19
C THR A 210 -1.62 -6.35 -11.71
N VAL A 211 -2.79 -6.54 -12.31
CA VAL A 211 -4.04 -5.92 -11.88
C VAL A 211 -4.98 -7.01 -11.36
N LEU A 212 -5.42 -6.84 -10.13
CA LEU A 212 -6.38 -7.71 -9.46
C LEU A 212 -7.72 -6.99 -9.38
N GLN A 213 -8.79 -7.63 -9.84
CA GLN A 213 -10.15 -7.11 -9.69
C GLN A 213 -10.82 -7.75 -8.49
N LEU A 214 -11.21 -6.92 -7.51
CA LEU A 214 -11.94 -7.34 -6.31
C LEU A 214 -13.41 -6.89 -6.40
N CYS A 215 -14.34 -7.82 -6.17
CA CYS A 215 -15.76 -7.57 -6.14
C CYS A 215 -16.41 -8.34 -4.98
N GLU A 216 -17.22 -7.65 -4.17
CA GLU A 216 -17.92 -8.26 -3.03
C GLU A 216 -17.03 -9.16 -2.15
N GLY A 217 -15.80 -8.69 -1.90
CA GLY A 217 -14.83 -9.41 -1.07
C GLY A 217 -14.12 -10.59 -1.77
N ARG A 218 -14.38 -10.86 -3.05
CA ARG A 218 -13.79 -11.97 -3.81
C ARG A 218 -12.93 -11.47 -4.96
N ILE A 219 -11.90 -12.23 -5.31
CA ILE A 219 -11.10 -11.99 -6.51
C ILE A 219 -11.89 -12.51 -7.71
N LEU A 220 -12.20 -11.61 -8.67
CA LEU A 220 -12.86 -11.94 -9.92
C LEU A 220 -11.88 -12.25 -11.05
N ALA A 221 -10.82 -11.47 -11.16
CA ALA A 221 -9.83 -11.58 -12.22
C ALA A 221 -8.45 -11.14 -11.73
N GLU A 222 -7.43 -11.73 -12.33
CA GLU A 222 -6.03 -11.35 -12.19
C GLU A 222 -5.45 -11.24 -13.61
N GLU A 223 -4.95 -10.07 -13.96
CA GLU A 223 -4.40 -9.78 -15.29
C GLU A 223 -2.96 -9.33 -15.15
N SER A 224 -2.05 -9.94 -15.94
CA SER A 224 -0.68 -9.46 -16.10
C SER A 224 -0.66 -8.32 -17.12
N VAL A 225 -0.01 -7.21 -16.78
CA VAL A 225 0.16 -6.07 -17.67
C VAL A 225 1.54 -6.18 -18.32
N ALA A 226 1.58 -6.20 -19.66
CA ALA A 226 2.85 -6.23 -20.41
C ALA A 226 3.64 -4.93 -20.17
N PRO A 227 4.99 -4.96 -20.16
CA PRO A 227 5.85 -3.81 -19.85
C PRO A 227 5.65 -2.58 -20.75
N ASP A 228 5.05 -2.73 -21.93
CA ASP A 228 4.90 -1.68 -22.95
C ASP A 228 3.47 -1.13 -23.06
N GLY A 229 2.60 -1.39 -22.08
CA GLY A 229 1.27 -0.76 -22.01
C GLY A 229 0.23 -1.25 -23.02
N ASP A 230 0.56 -2.19 -23.89
CA ASP A 230 -0.44 -2.88 -24.72
C ASP A 230 -1.02 -4.07 -23.92
N PRO A 231 -2.34 -4.15 -23.82
CA PRO A 231 -2.96 -5.33 -23.23
C PRO A 231 -2.76 -6.50 -24.20
N GLU A 232 -1.69 -7.28 -24.05
CA GLU A 232 -1.74 -8.62 -24.60
C GLU A 232 -2.88 -9.34 -23.91
N THR A 233 -3.95 -9.50 -24.66
CA THR A 233 -4.99 -10.49 -24.41
C THR A 233 -4.30 -11.85 -24.41
N VAL A 234 -3.68 -12.23 -23.32
CA VAL A 234 -3.35 -13.62 -23.06
C VAL A 234 -4.69 -14.33 -22.84
N GLY A 235 -5.15 -14.87 -23.97
CA GLY A 235 -6.37 -15.65 -24.00
C GLY A 235 -6.36 -16.73 -22.96
N GLY A 236 -7.39 -16.72 -22.11
CA GLY A 236 -7.99 -17.90 -21.54
C GLY A 236 -7.12 -18.79 -20.71
N ALA A 237 -6.96 -18.45 -19.44
CA ALA A 237 -7.00 -19.43 -18.38
C ALA A 237 -7.70 -18.80 -17.16
N ALA A 238 -8.99 -18.52 -17.33
CA ALA A 238 -9.89 -18.45 -16.19
C ALA A 238 -9.81 -19.83 -15.51
N ARG A 239 -8.95 -19.98 -14.51
CA ARG A 239 -9.06 -21.08 -13.56
C ARG A 239 -10.38 -20.89 -12.81
N ARG A 240 -11.45 -21.45 -13.38
CA ARG A 240 -12.68 -21.77 -12.65
C ARG A 240 -12.29 -22.72 -11.51
N ALA A 241 -11.98 -22.16 -10.35
CA ALA A 241 -11.92 -22.91 -9.13
C ALA A 241 -13.31 -22.82 -8.50
N ASN A 242 -14.24 -23.60 -9.04
CA ASN A 242 -15.43 -24.07 -8.33
C ASN A 242 -16.28 -24.90 -9.29
N GLU A 243 -15.92 -26.19 -9.41
CA GLU A 243 -16.84 -27.28 -9.72
C GLU A 243 -16.12 -28.57 -9.34
N SER A 244 -16.42 -29.06 -8.19
CA SER A 244 -16.60 -30.54 -7.89
C SER A 244 -16.98 -30.69 -6.43
N ASP A 245 -18.21 -31.14 -6.28
CA ASP A 245 -18.85 -31.98 -5.21
C ASP A 245 -18.47 -31.73 -3.74
#